data_d8d0a6e42b0275b41830a40fbb2a969d
#
_entry.id   d8d0a6e42b0275b41830a40fbb2a969d
#
_cell.length_a   1.000
_cell.length_b   1.000
_cell.length_c   1.000
_cell.angle_alpha   90.00
_cell.angle_beta   90.00
_cell.angle_gamma   90.00
#
_symmetry.space_group_name_H-M   'P 1'
#
loop_
_entity.id
_entity.type
_entity.pdbx_description
1 polymer ?
#
loop_
_entity_poly.entity_id
_entity_poly.type
_entity_poly.pdbx_seq_one_letter_code
_entity_poly.pdbx_strand_id
1 'polypeptide(L)'
;MRDMYRKMHLANIVGKYVNGNMKRRDFLKNAGMLGLGAGCLGTMGTMSRKFIPQAHAGSHGIEWRGDMMDWLKDVSSPFRGQTVSLATESTPPSNAINTTLKPFFEEVTGIKVNIEVLPLEQVLQKLTLDVASGLGTYDTYYLDQSWMAAFRGDAEDPRELYAANPTLAMPNYNFDDFLGPLVDGISMYDGTMVGVPYDIPVFIMMYR
;
A
#
# COMPACT_ATOMS: atom_id res chain seq x y z
N MET A 1 1.53 42.36 -4.82
CA MET A 1 0.26 42.03 -5.47
C MET A 1 0.36 40.98 -6.56
N ARG A 2 1.25 41.11 -7.56
CA ARG A 2 1.46 40.13 -8.67
C ARG A 2 1.82 38.70 -8.19
N ASP A 3 2.64 38.57 -7.16
CA ASP A 3 3.14 37.27 -6.68
C ASP A 3 2.06 36.49 -5.89
N MET A 4 1.21 37.20 -5.17
CA MET A 4 0.07 36.62 -4.47
C MET A 4 -0.99 36.10 -5.44
N TYR A 5 -1.25 36.84 -6.52
CA TYR A 5 -2.18 36.45 -7.58
C TYR A 5 -1.70 35.18 -8.33
N ARG A 6 -0.38 35.10 -8.60
CA ARG A 6 0.25 33.89 -9.17
C ARG A 6 0.10 32.66 -8.28
N LYS A 7 0.34 32.83 -6.96
CA LYS A 7 0.22 31.73 -6.00
C LYS A 7 -1.21 31.24 -5.87
N MET A 8 -2.21 32.14 -5.82
CA MET A 8 -3.61 31.77 -5.78
C MET A 8 -4.06 31.06 -7.07
N HIS A 9 -3.61 31.52 -8.22
CA HIS A 9 -3.98 30.94 -9.52
C HIS A 9 -3.36 29.57 -9.69
N LEU A 10 -2.11 29.39 -9.25
CA LEU A 10 -1.42 28.09 -9.25
C LEU A 10 -2.12 27.08 -8.32
N ALA A 11 -2.48 27.51 -7.12
CA ALA A 11 -3.22 26.66 -6.18
C ALA A 11 -4.55 26.17 -6.74
N ASN A 12 -5.28 27.04 -7.46
CA ASN A 12 -6.54 26.69 -8.11
C ASN A 12 -6.33 25.67 -9.25
N ILE A 13 -5.31 25.87 -10.08
CA ILE A 13 -5.00 24.94 -11.19
C ILE A 13 -4.55 23.57 -10.65
N VAL A 14 -3.71 23.55 -9.62
CA VAL A 14 -3.29 22.33 -8.93
C VAL A 14 -4.48 21.61 -8.31
N GLY A 15 -5.35 22.34 -7.60
CA GLY A 15 -6.56 21.78 -7.01
C GLY A 15 -7.49 21.14 -8.05
N LYS A 16 -7.70 21.79 -9.20
CA LYS A 16 -8.50 21.23 -10.31
C LYS A 16 -7.89 19.96 -10.91
N TYR A 17 -6.57 19.90 -11.03
CA TYR A 17 -5.87 18.74 -11.55
C TYR A 17 -5.93 17.56 -10.58
N VAL A 18 -5.63 17.80 -9.30
CA VAL A 18 -5.66 16.78 -8.24
C VAL A 18 -7.06 16.21 -8.04
N ASN A 19 -8.10 17.05 -8.14
CA ASN A 19 -9.49 16.61 -8.02
C ASN A 19 -10.08 16.03 -9.33
N GLY A 20 -9.25 15.72 -10.33
CA GLY A 20 -9.71 15.11 -11.58
C GLY A 20 -10.49 16.04 -12.52
N ASN A 21 -10.68 17.32 -12.17
CA ASN A 21 -11.45 18.31 -12.92
C ASN A 21 -10.64 18.99 -14.05
N MET A 22 -9.41 18.55 -14.30
CA MET A 22 -8.54 19.08 -15.35
C MET A 22 -7.67 17.97 -15.94
N LYS A 23 -7.60 17.91 -17.28
CA LYS A 23 -6.72 16.95 -17.96
C LYS A 23 -5.25 17.37 -17.84
N ARG A 24 -4.34 16.40 -17.82
CA ARG A 24 -2.88 16.63 -17.72
C ARG A 24 -2.35 17.63 -18.76
N ARG A 25 -2.85 17.56 -19.98
CA ARG A 25 -2.45 18.48 -21.07
C ARG A 25 -2.83 19.93 -20.75
N ASP A 26 -4.02 20.16 -20.20
CA ASP A 26 -4.53 21.48 -19.88
C ASP A 26 -3.85 22.04 -18.62
N PHE A 27 -3.53 21.17 -17.66
CA PHE A 27 -2.69 21.51 -16.54
C PHE A 27 -1.31 22.03 -16.97
N LEU A 28 -0.62 21.29 -17.84
CA LEU A 28 0.71 21.69 -18.33
C LEU A 28 0.68 22.98 -19.15
N LYS A 29 -0.36 23.21 -19.98
CA LYS A 29 -0.55 24.47 -20.70
C LYS A 29 -0.75 25.66 -19.76
N ASN A 30 -1.62 25.51 -18.77
CA ASN A 30 -1.91 26.58 -17.82
C ASN A 30 -0.70 26.88 -16.91
N ALA A 31 0.04 25.85 -16.49
CA ALA A 31 1.28 25.99 -15.76
C ALA A 31 2.37 26.70 -16.58
N GLY A 32 2.48 26.36 -17.89
CA GLY A 32 3.39 27.03 -18.83
C GLY A 32 3.07 28.51 -19.03
N MET A 33 1.79 28.89 -19.17
CA MET A 33 1.35 30.29 -19.30
C MET A 33 1.65 31.15 -18.06
N LEU A 34 1.79 30.56 -16.89
CA LEU A 34 2.19 31.25 -15.66
C LEU A 34 3.71 31.48 -15.57
N GLY A 35 4.45 31.17 -16.64
CA GLY A 35 5.91 31.31 -16.67
C GLY A 35 6.64 30.32 -15.78
N LEU A 36 5.99 29.21 -15.51
CA LEU A 36 6.57 28.08 -14.80
C LEU A 36 7.34 27.21 -15.79
N GLY A 37 8.40 27.77 -16.38
CA GLY A 37 9.34 27.03 -17.24
C GLY A 37 10.08 25.93 -16.48
N ALA A 38 11.04 25.26 -17.14
CA ALA A 38 11.78 24.11 -16.61
C ALA A 38 12.35 24.25 -15.17
N GLY A 39 12.49 25.49 -14.68
CA GLY A 39 12.84 25.76 -13.28
C GLY A 39 11.76 25.40 -12.24
N CYS A 40 10.49 25.28 -12.67
CA CYS A 40 9.40 24.94 -11.75
C CYS A 40 9.11 23.44 -11.63
N LEU A 41 9.71 22.61 -12.47
CA LEU A 41 9.73 21.16 -12.23
C LEU A 41 10.46 20.84 -10.91
N GLY A 42 11.46 21.62 -10.55
CA GLY A 42 12.11 21.55 -9.24
C GLY A 42 11.21 22.01 -8.07
N THR A 43 10.40 23.05 -8.28
CA THR A 43 9.45 23.54 -7.26
C THR A 43 8.15 22.76 -7.21
N MET A 44 7.70 22.15 -8.32
CA MET A 44 6.63 21.14 -8.28
C MET A 44 7.07 19.87 -7.54
N GLY A 45 8.35 19.49 -7.66
CA GLY A 45 8.95 18.45 -6.81
C GLY A 45 8.87 18.81 -5.33
N THR A 46 9.03 20.10 -4.95
CA THR A 46 8.91 20.54 -3.56
C THR A 46 7.46 20.80 -3.11
N MET A 47 6.53 21.15 -4.02
CA MET A 47 5.09 21.19 -3.71
C MET A 47 4.45 19.81 -3.63
N SER A 48 4.84 18.91 -4.53
CA SER A 48 4.46 17.50 -4.46
C SER A 48 4.98 16.84 -3.17
N ARG A 49 6.15 17.28 -2.69
CA ARG A 49 6.72 16.85 -1.40
C ARG A 49 5.91 17.25 -0.18
N LYS A 50 5.06 18.26 -0.25
CA LYS A 50 4.17 18.67 0.86
C LYS A 50 2.83 17.93 0.87
N PHE A 51 2.48 17.27 -0.23
CA PHE A 51 1.23 16.51 -0.39
C PHE A 51 1.46 14.99 -0.47
N ILE A 52 2.69 14.56 -0.76
CA ILE A 52 3.11 13.18 -0.60
C ILE A 52 3.96 13.17 0.67
N PRO A 53 3.69 12.29 1.65
CA PRO A 53 4.55 12.15 2.82
C PRO A 53 6.01 12.08 2.35
N GLN A 54 6.82 13.03 2.81
CA GLN A 54 8.20 13.12 2.37
C GLN A 54 8.95 11.96 3.00
N ALA A 55 9.42 11.05 2.16
CA ALA A 55 10.35 10.05 2.60
C ALA A 55 11.60 10.73 3.17
N HIS A 56 11.83 10.63 4.46
CA HIS A 56 13.04 11.16 5.09
C HIS A 56 14.16 10.12 4.92
N ALA A 57 15.26 10.57 4.33
CA ALA A 57 16.49 9.78 4.27
C ALA A 57 17.04 9.61 5.70
N GLY A 58 16.71 8.52 6.32
CA GLY A 58 17.05 8.21 7.71
C GLY A 58 16.24 7.07 8.27
N SER A 59 15.06 6.80 7.68
CA SER A 59 14.22 5.65 8.01
C SER A 59 13.72 5.01 6.73
N HIS A 60 14.63 4.53 5.89
CA HIS A 60 14.34 3.92 4.59
C HIS A 60 13.38 4.74 3.70
N GLY A 61 13.31 6.05 3.93
CA GLY A 61 12.52 6.96 3.13
C GLY A 61 11.03 7.01 3.46
N ILE A 62 10.58 6.43 4.57
CA ILE A 62 9.18 6.40 5.01
C ILE A 62 9.02 7.35 6.20
N GLU A 63 8.11 8.31 6.08
CA GLU A 63 7.68 9.16 7.18
C GLU A 63 6.36 8.61 7.74
N TRP A 64 6.43 8.03 8.93
CA TRP A 64 5.26 7.59 9.67
C TRP A 64 4.83 8.66 10.66
N ARG A 65 3.53 8.75 10.92
CA ARG A 65 3.04 9.64 11.99
C ARG A 65 3.54 9.13 13.33
N GLY A 66 3.93 10.06 14.22
CA GLY A 66 4.51 9.70 15.50
C GLY A 66 3.63 8.79 16.36
N ASP A 67 2.31 9.05 16.39
CA ASP A 67 1.31 8.24 17.09
C ASP A 67 1.25 6.79 16.58
N MET A 68 1.40 6.59 15.29
CA MET A 68 1.42 5.28 14.65
C MET A 68 2.72 4.52 14.94
N MET A 69 3.84 5.24 14.96
CA MET A 69 5.15 4.65 15.30
C MET A 69 5.22 4.19 16.75
N ASP A 70 4.70 4.99 17.66
CA ASP A 70 4.67 4.65 19.08
C ASP A 70 3.75 3.44 19.32
N TRP A 71 2.57 3.44 18.69
CA TRP A 71 1.68 2.27 18.71
C TRP A 71 2.38 1.01 18.17
N LEU A 72 3.06 1.11 17.01
CA LEU A 72 3.72 -0.05 16.38
C LEU A 72 4.81 -0.64 17.28
N LYS A 73 5.60 0.21 17.95
CA LYS A 73 6.63 -0.22 18.92
C LYS A 73 6.00 -0.92 20.13
N ASP A 74 4.95 -0.33 20.68
CA ASP A 74 4.27 -0.86 21.86
C ASP A 74 3.60 -2.19 21.58
N VAL A 75 2.79 -2.27 20.52
CA VAL A 75 2.05 -3.48 20.15
C VAL A 75 2.96 -4.64 19.73
N SER A 76 4.09 -4.34 19.12
CA SER A 76 5.07 -5.35 18.69
C SER A 76 5.99 -5.84 19.81
N SER A 77 6.04 -5.13 20.93
CA SER A 77 6.96 -5.41 22.04
C SER A 77 6.94 -6.88 22.52
N PRO A 78 5.78 -7.55 22.70
CA PRO A 78 5.73 -8.96 23.12
C PRO A 78 6.23 -9.95 22.06
N PHE A 79 6.32 -9.52 20.80
CA PHE A 79 6.63 -10.36 19.64
C PHE A 79 8.07 -10.19 19.15
N ARG A 80 8.88 -9.37 19.81
CA ARG A 80 10.27 -9.14 19.42
C ARG A 80 11.07 -10.44 19.33
N GLY A 81 11.83 -10.57 18.25
CA GLY A 81 12.62 -11.78 17.97
C GLY A 81 11.86 -12.91 17.30
N GLN A 82 10.55 -12.80 17.15
CA GLN A 82 9.76 -13.74 16.33
C GLN A 82 10.02 -13.51 14.83
N THR A 83 9.63 -14.50 14.04
CA THR A 83 9.73 -14.44 12.58
C THR A 83 8.35 -14.62 11.97
N VAL A 84 7.99 -13.77 11.01
CA VAL A 84 6.77 -13.88 10.19
C VAL A 84 7.20 -14.17 8.76
N SER A 85 6.57 -15.15 8.13
CA SER A 85 6.89 -15.61 6.78
C SER A 85 5.75 -15.27 5.81
N LEU A 86 6.12 -14.67 4.67
CA LEU A 86 5.22 -14.28 3.59
C LEU A 86 5.69 -14.91 2.27
N ALA A 87 4.80 -15.57 1.54
CA ALA A 87 5.00 -15.91 0.14
C ALA A 87 4.22 -14.92 -0.74
N THR A 88 4.88 -14.27 -1.68
CA THR A 88 4.27 -13.23 -2.53
C THR A 88 4.69 -13.37 -3.99
N GLU A 89 3.84 -12.86 -4.87
CA GLU A 89 4.18 -12.75 -6.29
C GLU A 89 5.29 -11.72 -6.53
N SER A 90 6.13 -11.97 -7.54
CA SER A 90 7.18 -11.06 -8.00
C SER A 90 6.58 -9.89 -8.80
N THR A 91 6.03 -8.94 -8.07
CA THR A 91 5.50 -7.68 -8.60
C THR A 91 6.34 -6.48 -8.16
N PRO A 92 6.26 -5.33 -8.84
CA PRO A 92 6.94 -4.12 -8.37
C PRO A 92 6.58 -3.72 -6.93
N PRO A 93 5.30 -3.75 -6.48
CA PRO A 93 4.95 -3.52 -5.08
C PRO A 93 5.62 -4.51 -4.12
N SER A 94 5.60 -5.81 -4.41
CA SER A 94 6.23 -6.84 -3.56
C SER A 94 7.73 -6.62 -3.42
N ASN A 95 8.40 -6.26 -4.50
CA ASN A 95 9.83 -5.94 -4.48
C ASN A 95 10.13 -4.68 -3.66
N ALA A 96 9.28 -3.64 -3.78
CA ALA A 96 9.42 -2.42 -2.98
C ALA A 96 9.22 -2.68 -1.49
N ILE A 97 8.25 -3.50 -1.12
CA ILE A 97 8.03 -3.93 0.27
C ILE A 97 9.26 -4.67 0.79
N ASN A 98 9.75 -5.65 0.05
CA ASN A 98 10.90 -6.46 0.47
C ASN A 98 12.19 -5.62 0.65
N THR A 99 12.41 -4.62 -0.21
CA THR A 99 13.64 -3.81 -0.19
C THR A 99 13.55 -2.57 0.70
N THR A 100 12.37 -2.02 0.92
CA THR A 100 12.19 -0.72 1.60
C THR A 100 11.41 -0.84 2.89
N LEU A 101 10.24 -1.47 2.87
CA LEU A 101 9.37 -1.53 4.06
C LEU A 101 9.83 -2.57 5.07
N LYS A 102 10.25 -3.73 4.61
CA LYS A 102 10.72 -4.81 5.49
C LYS A 102 11.86 -4.38 6.42
N PRO A 103 12.98 -3.80 5.94
CA PRO A 103 14.06 -3.37 6.83
C PRO A 103 13.59 -2.38 7.89
N PHE A 104 12.74 -1.43 7.49
CA PHE A 104 12.15 -0.47 8.39
C PHE A 104 11.25 -1.11 9.45
N PHE A 105 10.37 -2.03 9.04
CA PHE A 105 9.50 -2.77 9.96
C PHE A 105 10.30 -3.60 10.97
N GLU A 106 11.33 -4.32 10.50
CA GLU A 106 12.21 -5.13 11.34
C GLU A 106 12.98 -4.28 12.37
N GLU A 107 13.45 -3.09 11.95
CA GLU A 107 14.14 -2.14 12.85
C GLU A 107 13.23 -1.65 13.96
N VAL A 108 12.01 -1.25 13.62
CA VAL A 108 11.05 -0.68 14.55
C VAL A 108 10.48 -1.71 15.53
N THR A 109 10.06 -2.86 14.98
CA THR A 109 9.33 -3.88 15.75
C THR A 109 10.25 -4.91 16.40
N GLY A 110 11.43 -5.16 15.83
CA GLY A 110 12.29 -6.29 16.20
C GLY A 110 11.74 -7.64 15.79
N ILE A 111 10.66 -7.70 14.98
CA ILE A 111 10.11 -8.90 14.37
C ILE A 111 10.85 -9.14 13.06
N LYS A 112 11.30 -10.36 12.81
CA LYS A 112 11.91 -10.75 11.53
C LYS A 112 10.82 -11.00 10.49
N VAL A 113 11.03 -10.57 9.26
CA VAL A 113 10.11 -10.85 8.15
C VAL A 113 10.84 -11.62 7.06
N ASN A 114 10.40 -12.83 6.80
CA ASN A 114 10.91 -13.65 5.72
C ASN A 114 9.98 -13.53 4.51
N ILE A 115 10.37 -12.77 3.48
CA ILE A 115 9.56 -12.59 2.27
C ILE A 115 10.16 -13.43 1.15
N GLU A 116 9.41 -14.42 0.69
CA GLU A 116 9.74 -15.21 -0.48
C GLU A 116 9.01 -14.65 -1.70
N VAL A 117 9.76 -14.06 -2.63
CA VAL A 117 9.25 -13.44 -3.85
C VAL A 117 9.33 -14.43 -5.00
N LEU A 118 8.21 -14.83 -5.57
CA LEU A 118 8.08 -15.97 -6.47
C LEU A 118 7.27 -15.64 -7.72
N PRO A 119 7.41 -16.39 -8.82
CA PRO A 119 6.40 -16.41 -9.87
C PRO A 119 5.02 -16.83 -9.34
N LEU A 120 3.94 -16.30 -9.92
CA LEU A 120 2.57 -16.50 -9.45
C LEU A 120 2.20 -17.98 -9.27
N GLU A 121 2.55 -18.82 -10.24
CA GLU A 121 2.25 -20.26 -10.21
C GLU A 121 2.96 -20.97 -9.04
N GLN A 122 4.14 -20.50 -8.67
CA GLN A 122 4.88 -21.06 -7.52
C GLN A 122 4.26 -20.63 -6.19
N VAL A 123 3.71 -19.42 -6.10
CA VAL A 123 2.92 -18.99 -4.93
C VAL A 123 1.74 -19.93 -4.74
N LEU A 124 0.96 -20.19 -5.81
CA LEU A 124 -0.16 -21.11 -5.75
C LEU A 124 0.25 -22.52 -5.29
N GLN A 125 1.33 -23.05 -5.85
CA GLN A 125 1.83 -24.39 -5.47
C GLN A 125 2.21 -24.44 -3.99
N LYS A 126 2.92 -23.44 -3.49
CA LYS A 126 3.34 -23.37 -2.08
C LYS A 126 2.16 -23.22 -1.15
N LEU A 127 1.23 -22.32 -1.46
CA LEU A 127 0.00 -22.15 -0.69
C LEU A 127 -0.80 -23.47 -0.64
N THR A 128 -0.98 -24.14 -1.78
CA THR A 128 -1.71 -25.39 -1.84
C THR A 128 -1.05 -26.49 -0.99
N LEU A 129 0.28 -26.60 -1.07
CA LEU A 129 1.04 -27.59 -0.28
C LEU A 129 1.02 -27.30 1.21
N ASP A 130 1.15 -26.03 1.59
CA ASP A 130 1.19 -25.62 2.99
C ASP A 130 -0.17 -25.86 3.66
N VAL A 131 -1.25 -25.44 3.01
CA VAL A 131 -2.63 -25.70 3.47
C VAL A 131 -2.92 -27.20 3.54
N ALA A 132 -2.62 -27.95 2.47
CA ALA A 132 -2.90 -29.39 2.41
C ALA A 132 -2.08 -30.20 3.45
N SER A 133 -0.88 -29.76 3.77
CA SER A 133 -0.03 -30.42 4.79
C SER A 133 -0.32 -29.98 6.21
N GLY A 134 -0.92 -28.80 6.39
CA GLY A 134 -1.13 -28.19 7.71
C GLY A 134 0.17 -27.79 8.42
N LEU A 135 1.28 -27.60 7.68
CA LEU A 135 2.58 -27.29 8.26
C LEU A 135 2.66 -25.86 8.79
N GLY A 136 1.92 -24.91 8.20
CA GLY A 136 1.99 -23.50 8.58
C GLY A 136 3.38 -22.90 8.32
N THR A 137 3.94 -23.18 7.15
CA THR A 137 5.27 -22.67 6.74
C THR A 137 5.26 -21.17 6.56
N TYR A 138 4.13 -20.64 6.13
CA TYR A 138 3.91 -19.22 5.94
C TYR A 138 2.76 -18.73 6.79
N ASP A 139 2.93 -17.56 7.39
CA ASP A 139 1.90 -16.90 8.20
C ASP A 139 0.95 -16.07 7.33
N THR A 140 1.38 -15.68 6.12
CA THR A 140 0.59 -14.89 5.20
C THR A 140 1.01 -15.14 3.75
N TYR A 141 0.09 -14.90 2.83
CA TYR A 141 0.28 -15.13 1.41
C TYR A 141 -0.24 -13.96 0.58
N TYR A 142 0.40 -13.74 -0.57
CA TYR A 142 -0.26 -13.09 -1.69
C TYR A 142 -1.31 -14.06 -2.26
N LEU A 143 -2.55 -13.63 -2.30
CA LEU A 143 -3.67 -14.42 -2.81
C LEU A 143 -4.24 -13.75 -4.05
N ASP A 144 -4.14 -14.44 -5.21
CA ASP A 144 -4.79 -13.98 -6.43
C ASP A 144 -6.31 -14.10 -6.30
N GLN A 145 -7.03 -13.14 -6.83
CA GLN A 145 -8.50 -13.10 -6.79
C GLN A 145 -9.17 -14.38 -7.35
N SER A 146 -8.54 -15.03 -8.32
CA SER A 146 -9.07 -16.28 -8.91
C SER A 146 -9.01 -17.48 -7.96
N TRP A 147 -8.23 -17.40 -6.89
CA TRP A 147 -8.04 -18.47 -5.91
C TRP A 147 -8.91 -18.32 -4.65
N MET A 148 -9.56 -17.18 -4.45
CA MET A 148 -10.32 -16.90 -3.23
C MET A 148 -11.33 -17.98 -2.85
N ALA A 149 -12.06 -18.50 -3.86
CA ALA A 149 -13.03 -19.56 -3.65
C ALA A 149 -12.41 -20.85 -3.09
N ALA A 150 -11.17 -21.16 -3.53
CA ALA A 150 -10.48 -22.37 -3.12
C ALA A 150 -9.92 -22.29 -1.69
N PHE A 151 -9.46 -21.10 -1.27
CA PHE A 151 -8.76 -20.92 0.01
C PHE A 151 -9.55 -20.15 1.07
N ARG A 152 -10.83 -19.83 0.81
CA ARG A 152 -11.63 -19.06 1.76
C ARG A 152 -11.78 -19.71 3.14
N GLY A 153 -11.77 -21.05 3.17
CA GLY A 153 -11.89 -21.80 4.42
C GLY A 153 -10.61 -21.90 5.24
N ASP A 154 -9.50 -21.49 4.63
CA ASP A 154 -8.16 -21.55 5.21
C ASP A 154 -7.61 -20.15 5.54
N ALA A 155 -8.34 -19.10 5.14
CA ALA A 155 -7.98 -17.71 5.40
C ALA A 155 -8.83 -17.13 6.54
N GLU A 156 -8.19 -16.39 7.43
CA GLU A 156 -8.87 -15.65 8.49
C GLU A 156 -9.44 -14.32 7.93
N ASP A 157 -10.65 -13.97 8.35
CA ASP A 157 -11.22 -12.66 8.01
C ASP A 157 -10.50 -11.55 8.80
N PRO A 158 -9.79 -10.63 8.16
CA PRO A 158 -9.04 -9.59 8.84
C PRO A 158 -9.93 -8.68 9.69
N ARG A 159 -11.22 -8.51 9.37
CA ARG A 159 -12.17 -7.73 10.17
C ARG A 159 -12.48 -8.42 11.48
N GLU A 160 -12.61 -9.75 11.47
CA GLU A 160 -12.84 -10.56 12.67
C GLU A 160 -11.57 -10.59 13.55
N LEU A 161 -10.38 -10.69 12.93
CA LEU A 161 -9.11 -10.59 13.66
C LEU A 161 -8.97 -9.25 14.39
N TYR A 162 -9.33 -8.14 13.73
CA TYR A 162 -9.33 -6.81 14.35
C TYR A 162 -10.33 -6.72 15.50
N ALA A 163 -11.55 -7.24 15.33
CA ALA A 163 -12.59 -7.22 16.36
C ALA A 163 -12.21 -8.08 17.56
N ALA A 164 -11.58 -9.23 17.33
CA ALA A 164 -11.15 -10.14 18.40
C ALA A 164 -9.92 -9.62 19.18
N ASN A 165 -9.10 -8.77 18.56
CA ASN A 165 -7.84 -8.29 19.14
C ASN A 165 -7.76 -6.75 19.16
N PRO A 166 -8.67 -6.06 19.85
CA PRO A 166 -8.76 -4.59 19.78
C PRO A 166 -7.49 -3.87 20.31
N THR A 167 -6.72 -4.53 21.19
CA THR A 167 -5.45 -3.98 21.70
C THR A 167 -4.30 -4.07 20.70
N LEU A 168 -4.40 -4.96 19.71
CA LEU A 168 -3.44 -5.13 18.63
C LEU A 168 -3.87 -4.39 17.36
N ALA A 169 -5.12 -3.98 17.28
CA ALA A 169 -5.66 -3.30 16.12
C ALA A 169 -5.02 -1.92 15.94
N MET A 170 -4.64 -1.62 14.71
CA MET A 170 -4.05 -0.33 14.34
C MET A 170 -5.04 0.80 14.62
N PRO A 171 -4.66 1.85 15.36
CA PRO A 171 -5.54 2.98 15.61
C PRO A 171 -6.02 3.65 14.32
N ASN A 172 -7.30 3.93 14.24
CA ASN A 172 -7.92 4.60 13.10
C ASN A 172 -7.78 3.84 11.76
N TYR A 173 -7.49 2.53 11.79
CA TYR A 173 -7.58 1.74 10.58
C TYR A 173 -9.03 1.61 10.16
N ASN A 174 -9.31 1.94 8.92
CA ASN A 174 -10.66 1.94 8.37
C ASN A 174 -10.72 1.02 7.14
N PHE A 175 -11.40 -0.11 7.27
CA PHE A 175 -11.65 -1.02 6.14
C PHE A 175 -12.53 -0.38 5.06
N ASP A 176 -13.36 0.60 5.40
CA ASP A 176 -14.23 1.31 4.45
C ASP A 176 -13.47 2.37 3.61
N ASP A 177 -12.20 2.61 3.90
CA ASP A 177 -11.34 3.51 3.09
C ASP A 177 -10.89 2.87 1.77
N PHE A 178 -11.01 1.56 1.65
CA PHE A 178 -10.83 0.87 0.38
C PHE A 178 -12.00 1.14 -0.57
N LEU A 179 -11.72 1.20 -1.87
CA LEU A 179 -12.77 1.34 -2.88
C LEU A 179 -13.73 0.15 -2.83
N GLY A 180 -14.99 0.38 -2.46
CA GLY A 180 -16.00 -0.67 -2.27
C GLY A 180 -16.06 -1.69 -3.42
N PRO A 181 -16.16 -1.30 -4.71
CA PRO A 181 -16.17 -2.24 -5.83
C PRO A 181 -14.92 -3.13 -5.93
N LEU A 182 -13.77 -2.67 -5.42
CA LEU A 182 -12.57 -3.50 -5.36
C LEU A 182 -12.65 -4.52 -4.24
N VAL A 183 -13.05 -4.08 -3.04
CA VAL A 183 -13.26 -4.99 -1.91
C VAL A 183 -14.24 -6.09 -2.31
N ASP A 184 -15.38 -5.73 -2.89
CA ASP A 184 -16.40 -6.68 -3.33
C ASP A 184 -15.90 -7.65 -4.42
N GLY A 185 -15.04 -7.16 -5.32
CA GLY A 185 -14.56 -7.93 -6.47
C GLY A 185 -13.32 -8.80 -6.21
N ILE A 186 -12.43 -8.37 -5.30
CA ILE A 186 -11.11 -9.01 -5.12
C ILE A 186 -10.77 -9.39 -3.67
N SER A 187 -11.63 -9.09 -2.71
CA SER A 187 -11.38 -9.40 -1.30
C SER A 187 -12.50 -10.15 -0.64
N MET A 188 -13.72 -10.01 -1.14
CA MET A 188 -14.91 -10.67 -0.57
C MET A 188 -15.28 -11.93 -1.32
N TYR A 189 -15.54 -12.99 -0.58
CA TYR A 189 -16.13 -14.21 -1.10
C TYR A 189 -17.18 -14.76 -0.14
N ASP A 190 -18.41 -14.85 -0.59
CA ASP A 190 -19.54 -15.39 0.19
C ASP A 190 -19.70 -14.74 1.60
N GLY A 191 -19.54 -13.42 1.64
CA GLY A 191 -19.66 -12.62 2.87
C GLY A 191 -18.43 -12.56 3.76
N THR A 192 -17.39 -13.37 3.48
CA THR A 192 -16.11 -13.39 4.19
C THR A 192 -15.09 -12.51 3.47
N MET A 193 -14.35 -11.72 4.21
CA MET A 193 -13.19 -11.02 3.68
C MET A 193 -11.99 -11.97 3.71
N VAL A 194 -11.62 -12.50 2.55
CA VAL A 194 -10.55 -13.51 2.42
C VAL A 194 -9.15 -12.87 2.52
N GLY A 195 -9.06 -11.58 2.28
CA GLY A 195 -7.81 -10.85 2.38
C GLY A 195 -8.02 -9.35 2.21
N VAL A 196 -6.99 -8.58 2.49
CA VAL A 196 -6.98 -7.12 2.31
C VAL A 196 -6.48 -6.80 0.90
N PRO A 197 -7.10 -5.84 0.17
CA PRO A 197 -6.58 -5.41 -1.13
C PRO A 197 -5.12 -4.96 -1.03
N TYR A 198 -4.28 -5.53 -1.87
CA TYR A 198 -2.82 -5.32 -1.82
C TYR A 198 -2.33 -4.50 -3.01
N ASP A 199 -2.60 -4.97 -4.21
CA ASP A 199 -2.36 -4.23 -5.45
C ASP A 199 -3.49 -4.49 -6.45
N ILE A 200 -3.54 -3.68 -7.51
CA ILE A 200 -4.59 -3.76 -8.52
C ILE A 200 -3.94 -3.70 -9.89
N PRO A 201 -3.71 -4.86 -10.52
CA PRO A 201 -3.22 -4.89 -11.89
C PRO A 201 -4.28 -4.33 -12.85
N VAL A 202 -3.90 -3.39 -13.69
CA VAL A 202 -4.75 -2.84 -14.74
C VAL A 202 -4.39 -3.49 -16.06
N PHE A 203 -5.29 -4.30 -16.60
CA PHE A 203 -5.13 -4.88 -17.93
C PHE A 203 -5.57 -3.88 -19.00
N ILE A 204 -4.64 -3.52 -19.87
CA ILE A 204 -4.91 -2.60 -20.98
C ILE A 204 -4.72 -3.35 -22.29
N MET A 205 -5.77 -3.41 -23.10
CA MET A 205 -5.67 -3.91 -24.46
C MET A 205 -5.20 -2.77 -25.39
N MET A 206 -4.04 -2.93 -25.99
CA MET A 206 -3.56 -2.04 -27.05
C MET A 206 -3.74 -2.72 -28.39
N TYR A 207 -4.30 -2.01 -29.36
CA TYR A 207 -4.46 -2.48 -30.74
C TYR A 207 -3.92 -1.42 -31.73
N ARG A 208 -3.51 -1.88 -32.89
CA ARG A 208 -3.11 -1.03 -34.03
C ARG A 208 -4.27 -0.82 -34.98
#